data_a100da2c9d20018742f88c21b7a209f3
#
_entry.id   a100da2c9d20018742f88c21b7a209f3
#
_cell.length_a   1.000
_cell.length_b   1.000
_cell.length_c   1.000
_cell.angle_alpha   90.00
_cell.angle_beta   90.00
_cell.angle_gamma   90.00
#
_symmetry.space_group_name_H-M   'P 1'
#
loop_
_entity.id
_entity.type
_entity.pdbx_description
1 polymer ?
#
loop_
_entity_poly.entity_id
_entity_poly.type
_entity_poly.pdbx_seq_one_letter_code
_entity_poly.pdbx_strand_id
1 'polypeptide(L)'
;MSSTHRETYYYLDNNGDDVSIRINGKNKRETDLKFQEFLAQNRPKTEVPTLREFVDQVYRPSFMIGLAATTLANYEQYLSKNILPFLGDKQMDRINVATIQQFYNWMARAASFGRRKNLNRCTISRVGGLASRIFKVAFEMGIIPDTPFKSTLLRNNGEPGEHHKALPDNEVDRIKRAIPTLQDERQRLYMALLVYTGMRKEEILGLQWQNVHLEEGYGEIKTVVVYPDNSHTVIKPMPKTQYSQRTFLIPMPLKMLLAPFVREDGYVIRGENADSPASFSTAQRTYRKAFKTLGLTGKYNNHDWRTTFGTQLKESGMSSATVADLMGHADTRMVETIYARTRHEGVMKQQETLDKMNEGYI
;
A
#
# COMPACT_ATOMS: atom_id res chain seq x y z
N MET A 1 -52.94 2.61 -24.16
CA MET A 1 -52.76 1.31 -23.50
C MET A 1 -51.37 1.28 -22.88
N SER A 2 -51.26 1.21 -21.55
CA SER A 2 -49.98 1.18 -20.85
C SER A 2 -49.34 -0.20 -21.12
N SER A 3 -48.18 -0.25 -21.79
CA SER A 3 -47.46 -1.50 -22.01
C SER A 3 -46.95 -2.02 -20.67
N THR A 4 -47.46 -3.16 -20.23
CA THR A 4 -46.99 -3.84 -19.04
C THR A 4 -45.73 -4.62 -19.37
N HIS A 5 -44.60 -4.27 -18.78
CA HIS A 5 -43.38 -5.08 -18.88
C HIS A 5 -43.55 -6.31 -17.97
N ARG A 6 -43.21 -7.50 -18.49
CA ARG A 6 -43.33 -8.77 -17.76
C ARG A 6 -42.01 -9.52 -17.87
N GLU A 7 -41.46 -9.94 -16.72
CA GLU A 7 -40.17 -10.65 -16.67
C GLU A 7 -40.27 -11.84 -15.71
N THR A 8 -39.54 -12.94 -16.06
CA THR A 8 -39.45 -14.15 -15.22
C THR A 8 -38.09 -14.16 -14.54
N TYR A 9 -38.10 -14.25 -13.22
CA TYR A 9 -36.92 -14.33 -12.39
C TYR A 9 -36.79 -15.73 -11.80
N TYR A 10 -35.56 -16.24 -11.71
CA TYR A 10 -35.22 -17.52 -11.11
C TYR A 10 -34.54 -17.28 -9.78
N TYR A 11 -34.87 -18.07 -8.76
CA TYR A 11 -34.28 -17.97 -7.43
C TYR A 11 -34.37 -19.34 -6.73
N LEU A 12 -33.55 -19.53 -5.68
CA LEU A 12 -33.67 -20.70 -4.82
C LEU A 12 -34.72 -20.43 -3.74
N ASP A 13 -35.63 -21.38 -3.55
CA ASP A 13 -36.64 -21.30 -2.50
C ASP A 13 -36.07 -21.68 -1.11
N ASN A 14 -36.96 -21.75 -0.11
CA ASN A 14 -36.57 -22.08 1.27
C ASN A 14 -36.05 -23.52 1.43
N ASN A 15 -36.24 -24.40 0.46
CA ASN A 15 -35.76 -25.77 0.46
C ASN A 15 -34.46 -25.92 -0.36
N GLY A 16 -34.04 -24.85 -1.03
CA GLY A 16 -32.89 -24.89 -1.96
C GLY A 16 -33.23 -25.33 -3.36
N ASP A 17 -34.54 -25.39 -3.71
CA ASP A 17 -34.97 -25.77 -5.05
C ASP A 17 -35.01 -24.56 -5.99
N ASP A 18 -34.63 -24.77 -7.26
CA ASP A 18 -34.73 -23.78 -8.33
C ASP A 18 -36.20 -23.52 -8.67
N VAL A 19 -36.66 -22.33 -8.34
CA VAL A 19 -38.03 -21.89 -8.64
C VAL A 19 -38.01 -20.60 -9.46
N SER A 20 -39.12 -20.33 -10.15
CA SER A 20 -39.26 -19.11 -10.93
C SER A 20 -40.51 -18.31 -10.51
N ILE A 21 -40.37 -16.98 -10.54
CA ILE A 21 -41.51 -16.07 -10.34
C ILE A 21 -41.64 -15.09 -11.52
N ARG A 22 -42.84 -14.82 -11.92
CA ARG A 22 -43.17 -13.85 -12.98
C ARG A 22 -43.64 -12.55 -12.38
N ILE A 23 -42.93 -11.45 -12.67
CA ILE A 23 -43.20 -10.13 -12.11
C ILE A 23 -43.59 -9.18 -13.24
N ASN A 24 -44.65 -8.36 -12.96
CA ASN A 24 -45.16 -7.36 -13.87
C ASN A 24 -44.80 -5.97 -13.34
N GLY A 25 -44.34 -5.09 -14.23
CA GLY A 25 -44.03 -3.68 -13.92
C GLY A 25 -44.26 -2.79 -15.14
N LYS A 26 -44.02 -1.50 -15.01
CA LYS A 26 -44.07 -0.54 -16.13
C LYS A 26 -42.84 -0.63 -17.02
N ASN A 27 -41.72 -1.05 -16.45
CA ASN A 27 -40.46 -1.22 -17.13
C ASN A 27 -39.57 -2.22 -16.36
N LYS A 28 -38.40 -2.57 -16.93
CA LYS A 28 -37.45 -3.52 -16.34
C LYS A 28 -37.00 -3.09 -14.94
N ARG A 29 -36.74 -1.81 -14.70
CA ARG A 29 -36.29 -1.28 -13.40
C ARG A 29 -37.35 -1.51 -12.31
N GLU A 30 -38.62 -1.39 -12.63
CA GLU A 30 -39.72 -1.65 -11.69
C GLU A 30 -39.89 -3.13 -11.39
N THR A 31 -39.74 -4.01 -12.41
CA THR A 31 -39.79 -5.46 -12.18
C THR A 31 -38.57 -5.94 -11.37
N ASP A 32 -37.38 -5.41 -11.61
CA ASP A 32 -36.20 -5.72 -10.80
C ASP A 32 -36.38 -5.29 -9.34
N LEU A 33 -36.97 -4.13 -9.10
CA LEU A 33 -37.25 -3.61 -7.76
C LEU A 33 -38.25 -4.48 -7.03
N LYS A 34 -39.34 -4.85 -7.67
CA LYS A 34 -40.37 -5.77 -7.14
C LYS A 34 -39.80 -7.17 -6.88
N PHE A 35 -38.87 -7.64 -7.71
CA PHE A 35 -38.19 -8.92 -7.45
C PHE A 35 -37.30 -8.85 -6.21
N GLN A 36 -36.58 -7.77 -6.03
CA GLN A 36 -35.79 -7.55 -4.80
C GLN A 36 -36.69 -7.47 -3.54
N GLU A 37 -37.82 -6.79 -3.63
CA GLU A 37 -38.81 -6.75 -2.55
C GLU A 37 -39.39 -8.15 -2.26
N PHE A 38 -39.71 -8.93 -3.30
CA PHE A 38 -40.17 -10.31 -3.17
C PHE A 38 -39.12 -11.20 -2.48
N LEU A 39 -37.86 -11.11 -2.90
CA LEU A 39 -36.76 -11.84 -2.27
C LEU A 39 -36.57 -11.45 -0.80
N ALA A 40 -36.71 -10.16 -0.47
CA ALA A 40 -36.61 -9.69 0.91
C ALA A 40 -37.73 -10.23 1.81
N GLN A 41 -38.95 -10.41 1.26
CA GLN A 41 -40.13 -10.93 2.00
C GLN A 41 -40.15 -12.46 2.12
N ASN A 42 -39.59 -13.16 1.12
CA ASN A 42 -39.62 -14.62 1.02
C ASN A 42 -38.28 -15.30 1.28
N ARG A 43 -37.34 -14.59 1.96
CA ARG A 43 -36.07 -15.21 2.37
C ARG A 43 -36.35 -16.38 3.31
N PRO A 44 -35.64 -17.53 3.08
CA PRO A 44 -35.60 -18.57 4.10
C PRO A 44 -35.20 -17.91 5.45
N LYS A 45 -35.86 -18.31 6.51
CA LYS A 45 -35.46 -17.96 7.90
C LYS A 45 -34.17 -18.74 8.30
N THR A 46 -33.20 -18.88 7.42
CA THR A 46 -31.85 -19.23 7.82
C THR A 46 -31.36 -18.10 8.70
N GLU A 47 -30.95 -18.42 9.92
CA GLU A 47 -30.38 -17.42 10.82
C GLU A 47 -29.25 -16.72 10.07
N VAL A 48 -29.38 -15.39 9.94
CA VAL A 48 -28.34 -14.59 9.30
C VAL A 48 -27.05 -14.79 10.11
N PRO A 49 -25.96 -15.25 9.51
CA PRO A 49 -24.74 -15.58 10.24
C PRO A 49 -24.18 -14.35 10.95
N THR A 50 -23.46 -14.58 12.01
CA THR A 50 -22.57 -13.57 12.59
C THR A 50 -21.47 -13.22 11.57
N LEU A 51 -20.90 -12.04 11.71
CA LEU A 51 -19.78 -11.65 10.82
C LEU A 51 -18.61 -12.64 10.94
N ARG A 52 -18.37 -13.20 12.12
CA ARG A 52 -17.31 -14.22 12.34
C ARG A 52 -17.60 -15.48 11.54
N GLU A 53 -18.77 -16.04 11.65
CA GLU A 53 -19.19 -17.24 10.91
C GLU A 53 -19.08 -17.02 9.41
N PHE A 54 -19.57 -15.88 8.91
CA PHE A 54 -19.46 -15.53 7.50
C PHE A 54 -17.99 -15.42 7.05
N VAL A 55 -17.14 -14.77 7.83
CA VAL A 55 -15.71 -14.64 7.51
C VAL A 55 -15.03 -15.99 7.48
N ASP A 56 -15.30 -16.84 8.49
CA ASP A 56 -14.59 -18.12 8.62
C ASP A 56 -15.07 -19.17 7.62
N GLN A 57 -16.38 -19.23 7.36
CA GLN A 57 -16.99 -20.27 6.52
C GLN A 57 -17.08 -19.87 5.04
N VAL A 58 -17.15 -18.58 4.72
CA VAL A 58 -17.39 -18.11 3.35
C VAL A 58 -16.24 -17.22 2.85
N TYR A 59 -15.95 -16.13 3.55
CA TYR A 59 -15.06 -15.11 3.01
C TYR A 59 -13.62 -15.59 2.88
N ARG A 60 -13.05 -16.20 3.94
CA ARG A 60 -11.69 -16.75 3.89
C ARG A 60 -11.52 -17.84 2.83
N PRO A 61 -12.32 -18.91 2.82
CA PRO A 61 -12.12 -20.00 1.89
C PRO A 61 -12.44 -19.65 0.43
N SER A 62 -13.24 -18.60 0.16
CA SER A 62 -13.64 -18.27 -1.20
C SER A 62 -13.00 -17.02 -1.77
N PHE A 63 -12.75 -15.98 -0.95
CA PHE A 63 -12.33 -14.64 -1.42
C PHE A 63 -10.94 -14.22 -0.97
N MET A 64 -10.26 -15.01 -0.13
CA MET A 64 -8.88 -14.76 0.25
C MET A 64 -7.88 -15.70 -0.45
N ILE A 65 -8.36 -16.68 -1.20
CA ILE A 65 -7.52 -17.57 -2.01
C ILE A 65 -6.89 -16.78 -3.16
N GLY A 66 -5.60 -17.04 -3.43
CA GLY A 66 -4.85 -16.40 -4.51
C GLY A 66 -4.38 -14.98 -4.23
N LEU A 67 -4.67 -14.43 -3.05
CA LEU A 67 -4.10 -13.14 -2.63
C LEU A 67 -2.60 -13.25 -2.44
N ALA A 68 -1.89 -12.17 -2.78
CA ALA A 68 -0.46 -12.07 -2.48
C ALA A 68 -0.21 -12.26 -0.98
N ALA A 69 0.85 -12.98 -0.60
CA ALA A 69 1.15 -13.33 0.79
C ALA A 69 1.16 -12.13 1.74
N THR A 70 1.68 -10.96 1.31
CA THR A 70 1.67 -9.72 2.09
C THR A 70 0.25 -9.16 2.27
N THR A 71 -0.63 -9.29 1.27
CA THR A 71 -2.03 -8.86 1.34
C THR A 71 -2.79 -9.76 2.29
N LEU A 72 -2.59 -11.08 2.17
CA LEU A 72 -3.19 -12.07 3.06
C LEU A 72 -2.83 -11.81 4.52
N ALA A 73 -1.54 -11.64 4.82
CA ALA A 73 -1.06 -11.33 6.16
C ALA A 73 -1.69 -10.06 6.75
N ASN A 74 -1.80 -8.99 5.93
CA ASN A 74 -2.46 -7.76 6.33
C ASN A 74 -3.96 -7.96 6.59
N TYR A 75 -4.65 -8.71 5.75
CA TYR A 75 -6.09 -8.99 5.91
C TYR A 75 -6.35 -9.79 7.19
N GLU A 76 -5.55 -10.83 7.44
CA GLU A 76 -5.64 -11.60 8.70
C GLU A 76 -5.37 -10.73 9.92
N GLN A 77 -4.42 -9.81 9.83
CA GLN A 77 -4.16 -8.86 10.91
C GLN A 77 -5.33 -7.90 11.12
N TYR A 78 -5.94 -7.36 10.05
CA TYR A 78 -7.12 -6.49 10.15
C TYR A 78 -8.33 -7.25 10.71
N LEU A 79 -8.55 -8.49 10.27
CA LEU A 79 -9.61 -9.35 10.79
C LEU A 79 -9.41 -9.63 12.27
N SER A 80 -8.25 -10.19 12.64
CA SER A 80 -8.02 -10.67 14.02
C SER A 80 -7.85 -9.56 15.06
N LYS A 81 -7.33 -8.39 14.66
CA LYS A 81 -7.03 -7.29 15.60
C LYS A 81 -8.07 -6.19 15.64
N ASN A 82 -8.88 -6.04 14.60
CA ASN A 82 -9.79 -4.91 14.48
C ASN A 82 -11.22 -5.32 14.17
N ILE A 83 -11.47 -6.05 13.09
CA ILE A 83 -12.84 -6.30 12.60
C ILE A 83 -13.56 -7.28 13.52
N LEU A 84 -13.04 -8.49 13.70
CA LEU A 84 -13.69 -9.54 14.48
C LEU A 84 -13.81 -9.22 15.98
N PRO A 85 -12.86 -8.54 16.64
CA PRO A 85 -13.05 -8.14 18.04
C PRO A 85 -14.21 -7.19 18.30
N PHE A 86 -14.60 -6.37 17.33
CA PHE A 86 -15.68 -5.40 17.50
C PHE A 86 -16.99 -5.82 16.84
N LEU A 87 -16.94 -6.41 15.66
CA LEU A 87 -18.10 -6.75 14.84
C LEU A 87 -18.38 -8.25 14.78
N GLY A 88 -17.42 -9.10 15.12
CA GLY A 88 -17.42 -10.54 14.83
C GLY A 88 -18.66 -11.28 15.34
N ASP A 89 -19.08 -11.00 16.57
CA ASP A 89 -20.15 -11.75 17.24
C ASP A 89 -21.55 -11.15 16.99
N LYS A 90 -21.64 -10.15 16.11
CA LYS A 90 -22.91 -9.53 15.72
C LYS A 90 -23.46 -10.19 14.45
N GLN A 91 -24.77 -10.46 14.42
CA GLN A 91 -25.47 -10.86 13.20
C GLN A 91 -25.33 -9.78 12.13
N MET A 92 -25.03 -10.19 10.88
CA MET A 92 -24.67 -9.25 9.82
C MET A 92 -25.80 -8.29 9.45
N ASP A 93 -27.05 -8.70 9.54
CA ASP A 93 -28.23 -7.86 9.29
C ASP A 93 -28.48 -6.82 10.39
N ARG A 94 -27.94 -7.02 11.60
CA ARG A 94 -28.03 -6.09 12.73
C ARG A 94 -26.88 -5.06 12.76
N ILE A 95 -25.90 -5.21 11.88
CA ILE A 95 -24.81 -4.25 11.76
C ILE A 95 -25.26 -3.12 10.83
N ASN A 96 -25.67 -2.01 11.42
CA ASN A 96 -26.15 -0.82 10.72
C ASN A 96 -25.10 0.30 10.65
N VAL A 97 -25.46 1.43 10.04
CA VAL A 97 -24.58 2.61 9.88
C VAL A 97 -24.06 3.12 11.23
N ALA A 98 -24.90 3.13 12.27
CA ALA A 98 -24.50 3.56 13.61
C ALA A 98 -23.45 2.62 14.21
N THR A 99 -23.60 1.30 14.02
CA THR A 99 -22.63 0.28 14.46
C THR A 99 -21.29 0.48 13.75
N ILE A 100 -21.27 0.74 12.45
CA ILE A 100 -20.04 1.02 11.68
C ILE A 100 -19.40 2.33 12.13
N GLN A 101 -20.19 3.37 12.42
CA GLN A 101 -19.64 4.61 12.96
C GLN A 101 -19.01 4.40 14.35
N GLN A 102 -19.64 3.60 15.22
CA GLN A 102 -19.06 3.23 16.51
C GLN A 102 -17.75 2.44 16.32
N PHE A 103 -17.70 1.52 15.34
CA PHE A 103 -16.49 0.79 14.98
C PHE A 103 -15.34 1.72 14.54
N TYR A 104 -15.63 2.73 13.70
CA TYR A 104 -14.64 3.73 13.30
C TYR A 104 -14.15 4.57 14.49
N ASN A 105 -15.07 4.99 15.37
CA ASN A 105 -14.72 5.73 16.57
C ASN A 105 -13.89 4.89 17.55
N TRP A 106 -14.20 3.60 17.68
CA TRP A 106 -13.42 2.66 18.49
C TRP A 106 -12.00 2.50 17.93
N MET A 107 -11.85 2.33 16.62
CA MET A 107 -10.54 2.26 15.97
C MET A 107 -9.70 3.53 16.19
N ALA A 108 -10.33 4.68 16.17
CA ALA A 108 -9.67 5.97 16.37
C ALA A 108 -9.22 6.21 17.82
N ARG A 109 -9.87 5.59 18.83
CA ARG A 109 -9.66 5.90 20.24
C ARG A 109 -9.12 4.75 21.09
N ALA A 110 -9.49 3.53 20.80
CA ALA A 110 -9.24 2.38 21.68
C ALA A 110 -8.55 1.19 21.01
N ALA A 111 -8.59 1.09 19.68
CA ALA A 111 -7.99 -0.03 18.97
C ALA A 111 -6.46 0.04 18.99
N SER A 112 -5.83 -1.12 19.01
CA SER A 112 -4.39 -1.22 18.91
C SER A 112 -3.98 -1.99 17.65
N PHE A 113 -2.91 -1.54 17.01
CA PHE A 113 -2.28 -2.23 15.89
C PHE A 113 -0.79 -2.38 16.20
N GLY A 114 -0.40 -3.58 16.58
CA GLY A 114 0.95 -3.81 17.11
C GLY A 114 1.21 -3.02 18.40
N ARG A 115 2.19 -2.12 18.40
CA ARG A 115 2.54 -1.26 19.54
C ARG A 115 1.80 0.07 19.59
N ARG A 116 1.01 0.41 18.56
CA ARG A 116 0.29 1.69 18.48
C ARG A 116 -1.08 1.54 19.09
N LYS A 117 -1.42 2.42 20.01
CA LYS A 117 -2.79 2.69 20.45
C LYS A 117 -3.35 3.78 19.55
N ASN A 118 -4.63 3.75 19.24
CA ASN A 118 -5.32 4.67 18.34
C ASN A 118 -4.82 4.57 16.88
N LEU A 119 -5.70 4.14 16.01
CA LEU A 119 -5.34 4.00 14.61
C LEU A 119 -5.48 5.36 13.90
N ASN A 120 -4.52 5.67 13.04
CA ASN A 120 -4.62 6.85 12.19
C ASN A 120 -5.65 6.64 11.06
N ARG A 121 -6.05 7.75 10.43
CA ARG A 121 -7.06 7.79 9.37
C ARG A 121 -6.77 6.83 8.22
N CYS A 122 -5.51 6.70 7.81
CA CYS A 122 -5.10 5.82 6.71
C CYS A 122 -5.33 4.33 7.07
N THR A 123 -4.95 3.93 8.28
CA THR A 123 -5.15 2.56 8.76
C THR A 123 -6.64 2.24 8.93
N ILE A 124 -7.43 3.16 9.52
CA ILE A 124 -8.88 3.01 9.63
C ILE A 124 -9.53 2.84 8.25
N SER A 125 -9.12 3.63 7.25
CA SER A 125 -9.63 3.50 5.88
C SER A 125 -9.31 2.13 5.26
N ARG A 126 -8.12 1.58 5.53
CA ARG A 126 -7.76 0.23 5.04
C ARG A 126 -8.56 -0.87 5.71
N VAL A 127 -8.71 -0.82 7.02
CA VAL A 127 -9.54 -1.76 7.80
C VAL A 127 -11.00 -1.66 7.38
N GLY A 128 -11.54 -0.44 7.29
CA GLY A 128 -12.90 -0.17 6.82
C GLY A 128 -13.13 -0.63 5.39
N GLY A 129 -12.13 -0.47 4.51
CA GLY A 129 -12.17 -0.96 3.13
C GLY A 129 -12.28 -2.49 3.04
N LEU A 130 -11.58 -3.24 3.91
CA LEU A 130 -11.76 -4.68 4.01
C LEU A 130 -13.16 -5.05 4.53
N ALA A 131 -13.60 -4.42 5.62
CA ALA A 131 -14.93 -4.65 6.16
C ALA A 131 -16.02 -4.34 5.11
N SER A 132 -15.92 -3.21 4.41
CA SER A 132 -16.84 -2.86 3.31
C SER A 132 -16.89 -3.93 2.21
N ARG A 133 -15.74 -4.50 1.85
CA ARG A 133 -15.68 -5.58 0.85
C ARG A 133 -16.37 -6.85 1.34
N ILE A 134 -16.20 -7.23 2.61
CA ILE A 134 -16.87 -8.38 3.21
C ILE A 134 -18.39 -8.19 3.17
N PHE A 135 -18.88 -7.01 3.57
CA PHE A 135 -20.30 -6.69 3.53
C PHE A 135 -20.85 -6.62 2.11
N LYS A 136 -20.06 -6.16 1.15
CA LYS A 136 -20.44 -6.17 -0.27
C LYS A 136 -20.65 -7.60 -0.77
N VAL A 137 -19.76 -8.52 -0.43
CA VAL A 137 -19.90 -9.95 -0.78
C VAL A 137 -21.15 -10.53 -0.15
N ALA A 138 -21.41 -10.30 1.13
CA ALA A 138 -22.60 -10.79 1.80
C ALA A 138 -23.90 -10.23 1.19
N PHE A 139 -23.89 -8.97 0.75
CA PHE A 139 -25.01 -8.37 0.02
C PHE A 139 -25.20 -9.02 -1.35
N GLU A 140 -24.14 -9.19 -2.14
CA GLU A 140 -24.20 -9.83 -3.46
C GLU A 140 -24.64 -11.31 -3.39
N MET A 141 -24.31 -12.02 -2.30
CA MET A 141 -24.79 -13.37 -1.98
C MET A 141 -26.22 -13.40 -1.43
N GLY A 142 -26.87 -12.25 -1.25
CA GLY A 142 -28.21 -12.16 -0.71
C GLY A 142 -28.34 -12.44 0.80
N ILE A 143 -27.26 -12.54 1.57
CA ILE A 143 -27.27 -12.80 3.02
C ILE A 143 -27.79 -11.60 3.80
N ILE A 144 -27.49 -10.39 3.36
CA ILE A 144 -28.02 -9.14 3.91
C ILE A 144 -28.74 -8.32 2.84
N PRO A 145 -29.76 -7.53 3.20
CA PRO A 145 -30.55 -6.77 2.23
C PRO A 145 -29.84 -5.55 1.65
N ASP A 146 -28.89 -5.00 2.38
CA ASP A 146 -28.05 -3.87 1.95
C ASP A 146 -26.77 -3.80 2.79
N THR A 147 -25.81 -2.99 2.35
CA THR A 147 -24.53 -2.76 3.06
C THR A 147 -24.53 -1.40 3.76
N PRO A 148 -24.21 -1.33 5.06
CA PRO A 148 -24.13 -0.07 5.80
C PRO A 148 -23.00 0.85 5.30
N PHE A 149 -22.05 0.34 4.53
CA PHE A 149 -20.90 1.10 4.01
C PHE A 149 -21.24 2.04 2.84
N LYS A 150 -22.44 1.97 2.25
CA LYS A 150 -22.91 2.92 1.24
C LYS A 150 -23.24 4.29 1.81
N SER A 151 -23.41 4.41 3.13
CA SER A 151 -23.86 5.64 3.77
C SER A 151 -22.81 6.74 3.68
N THR A 152 -23.24 7.92 3.24
CA THR A 152 -22.44 9.15 3.24
C THR A 152 -22.25 9.76 4.63
N LEU A 153 -22.94 9.23 5.64
CA LEU A 153 -22.86 9.69 7.03
C LEU A 153 -21.61 9.16 7.76
N LEU A 154 -20.97 8.11 7.24
CA LEU A 154 -19.79 7.54 7.88
C LEU A 154 -18.62 8.53 7.86
N ARG A 155 -17.99 8.70 9.03
CA ARG A 155 -16.85 9.59 9.22
C ARG A 155 -15.67 8.82 9.79
N ASN A 156 -14.54 8.92 9.11
CA ASN A 156 -13.29 8.43 9.66
C ASN A 156 -12.65 9.53 10.52
N ASN A 157 -12.79 9.40 11.84
CA ASN A 157 -12.33 10.35 12.85
C ASN A 157 -10.90 10.06 13.34
N GLY A 158 -10.14 9.21 12.63
CA GLY A 158 -8.75 8.98 12.94
C GLY A 158 -7.88 10.21 12.69
N GLU A 159 -6.81 10.34 13.48
CA GLU A 159 -5.81 11.38 13.27
C GLU A 159 -5.17 11.25 11.88
N PRO A 160 -4.80 12.36 11.25
CA PRO A 160 -4.01 12.31 10.03
C PRO A 160 -2.76 11.45 10.24
N GLY A 161 -2.43 10.60 9.26
CA GLY A 161 -1.15 9.90 9.28
C GLY A 161 0.01 10.88 9.07
N GLU A 162 1.17 10.56 9.62
CA GLU A 162 2.38 11.29 9.28
C GLU A 162 2.67 11.10 7.78
N HIS A 163 2.87 12.20 7.09
CA HIS A 163 3.29 12.19 5.69
C HIS A 163 4.80 12.08 5.60
N HIS A 164 5.26 11.30 4.63
CA HIS A 164 6.67 11.31 4.28
C HIS A 164 7.07 12.70 3.79
N LYS A 165 8.17 13.21 4.35
CA LYS A 165 8.73 14.51 4.00
C LYS A 165 10.11 14.30 3.39
N ALA A 166 10.46 15.15 2.43
CA ALA A 166 11.84 15.22 1.97
C ALA A 166 12.73 15.72 3.11
N LEU A 167 13.95 15.21 3.16
CA LEU A 167 14.96 15.68 4.08
C LEU A 167 15.49 17.04 3.60
N PRO A 168 15.85 17.94 4.51
CA PRO A 168 16.56 19.19 4.15
C PRO A 168 17.91 18.89 3.46
N ASP A 169 18.32 19.70 2.51
CA ASP A 169 19.54 19.50 1.71
C ASP A 169 20.78 19.37 2.57
N ASN A 170 20.93 20.22 3.61
CA ASN A 170 22.05 20.14 4.54
C ASN A 170 22.14 18.79 5.27
N GLU A 171 21.00 18.18 5.58
CA GLU A 171 20.96 16.85 6.20
C GLU A 171 21.32 15.75 5.19
N VAL A 172 20.85 15.88 3.94
CA VAL A 172 21.22 14.97 2.84
C VAL A 172 22.73 15.01 2.61
N ASP A 173 23.32 16.20 2.52
CA ASP A 173 24.76 16.38 2.33
C ASP A 173 25.58 15.81 3.49
N ARG A 174 25.13 16.05 4.72
CA ARG A 174 25.74 15.47 5.92
C ARG A 174 25.77 13.95 5.84
N ILE A 175 24.67 13.33 5.46
CA ILE A 175 24.55 11.88 5.36
C ILE A 175 25.40 11.33 4.20
N LYS A 176 25.37 11.95 3.02
CA LYS A 176 26.21 11.54 1.88
C LYS A 176 27.69 11.50 2.26
N ARG A 177 28.19 12.51 3.01
CA ARG A 177 29.57 12.57 3.52
C ARG A 177 29.86 11.50 4.58
N ALA A 178 28.85 11.11 5.36
CA ALA A 178 29.02 10.14 6.45
C ALA A 178 28.91 8.67 5.99
N ILE A 179 28.28 8.36 4.84
CA ILE A 179 28.16 6.98 4.34
C ILE A 179 29.53 6.26 4.27
N PRO A 180 30.62 6.85 3.73
CA PRO A 180 31.91 6.19 3.67
C PRO A 180 32.49 5.79 5.02
N THR A 181 32.09 6.44 6.12
CA THR A 181 32.60 6.17 7.47
C THR A 181 31.94 4.95 8.14
N LEU A 182 30.85 4.43 7.56
CA LEU A 182 30.20 3.21 8.05
C LEU A 182 31.16 2.01 7.89
N GLN A 183 31.44 1.32 8.98
CA GLN A 183 32.41 0.22 9.01
C GLN A 183 31.83 -1.10 8.43
N ASP A 184 30.53 -1.32 8.64
CA ASP A 184 29.86 -2.54 8.16
C ASP A 184 29.51 -2.38 6.67
N GLU A 185 29.97 -3.33 5.84
CA GLU A 185 29.75 -3.37 4.39
C GLU A 185 28.27 -3.25 4.03
N ARG A 186 27.41 -4.05 4.68
CA ARG A 186 25.96 -4.07 4.38
C ARG A 186 25.30 -2.73 4.71
N GLN A 187 25.71 -2.09 5.79
CA GLN A 187 25.20 -0.76 6.16
C GLN A 187 25.62 0.29 5.14
N ARG A 188 26.87 0.26 4.70
CA ARG A 188 27.41 1.19 3.70
C ARG A 188 26.69 1.02 2.36
N LEU A 189 26.62 -0.20 1.83
CA LEU A 189 25.92 -0.52 0.58
C LEU A 189 24.45 -0.17 0.63
N TYR A 190 23.77 -0.53 1.73
CA TYR A 190 22.36 -0.23 1.91
C TYR A 190 22.08 1.28 1.87
N MET A 191 22.84 2.06 2.63
CA MET A 191 22.68 3.52 2.69
C MET A 191 23.07 4.19 1.37
N ALA A 192 24.13 3.72 0.71
CA ALA A 192 24.52 4.24 -0.59
C ALA A 192 23.40 4.06 -1.63
N LEU A 193 22.87 2.85 -1.78
CA LEU A 193 21.77 2.58 -2.70
C LEU A 193 20.51 3.39 -2.33
N LEU A 194 20.14 3.44 -1.05
CA LEU A 194 18.98 4.18 -0.60
C LEU A 194 19.05 5.66 -0.94
N VAL A 195 20.19 6.30 -0.65
CA VAL A 195 20.36 7.75 -0.76
C VAL A 195 20.56 8.21 -2.21
N TYR A 196 21.32 7.46 -3.00
CA TYR A 196 21.67 7.86 -4.36
C TYR A 196 20.70 7.38 -5.45
N THR A 197 19.80 6.46 -5.14
CA THR A 197 18.84 5.91 -6.14
C THR A 197 17.39 6.02 -5.74
N GLY A 198 17.08 6.32 -4.49
CA GLY A 198 15.72 6.31 -3.97
C GLY A 198 15.00 4.97 -4.09
N MET A 199 15.73 3.85 -4.17
CA MET A 199 15.15 2.51 -4.28
C MET A 199 14.24 2.19 -3.11
N ARG A 200 13.23 1.35 -3.35
CA ARG A 200 12.44 0.75 -2.27
C ARG A 200 13.30 -0.24 -1.49
N LYS A 201 13.03 -0.39 -0.20
CA LYS A 201 13.75 -1.35 0.66
C LYS A 201 13.78 -2.76 0.05
N GLU A 202 12.66 -3.20 -0.49
CA GLU A 202 12.48 -4.51 -1.10
C GLU A 202 13.34 -4.67 -2.38
N GLU A 203 13.55 -3.59 -3.13
CA GLU A 203 14.39 -3.52 -4.32
C GLU A 203 15.88 -3.61 -3.93
N ILE A 204 16.31 -2.85 -2.90
CA ILE A 204 17.68 -2.90 -2.39
C ILE A 204 18.04 -4.30 -1.91
N LEU A 205 17.12 -4.95 -1.18
CA LEU A 205 17.34 -6.29 -0.64
C LEU A 205 17.30 -7.39 -1.72
N GLY A 206 16.63 -7.13 -2.84
CA GLY A 206 16.55 -8.03 -3.99
C GLY A 206 17.63 -7.80 -5.04
N LEU A 207 18.43 -6.73 -4.93
CA LEU A 207 19.46 -6.39 -5.91
C LEU A 207 20.60 -7.42 -5.87
N GLN A 208 21.00 -7.89 -7.05
CA GLN A 208 22.09 -8.84 -7.23
C GLN A 208 23.22 -8.19 -8.05
N TRP A 209 24.48 -8.57 -7.75
CA TRP A 209 25.66 -7.99 -8.38
C TRP A 209 25.70 -8.15 -9.90
N GLN A 210 25.24 -9.29 -10.43
CA GLN A 210 25.15 -9.51 -11.88
C GLN A 210 24.19 -8.57 -12.61
N ASN A 211 23.40 -7.78 -11.88
CA ASN A 211 22.51 -6.75 -12.42
C ASN A 211 23.01 -5.32 -12.15
N VAL A 212 24.28 -5.17 -11.70
CA VAL A 212 24.93 -3.89 -11.41
C VAL A 212 26.06 -3.68 -12.41
N HIS A 213 25.81 -2.86 -13.41
CA HIS A 213 26.75 -2.56 -14.51
C HIS A 213 27.53 -1.29 -14.17
N LEU A 214 28.57 -1.44 -13.33
CA LEU A 214 29.29 -0.28 -12.78
C LEU A 214 30.02 0.53 -13.83
N GLU A 215 30.61 -0.11 -14.83
CA GLU A 215 31.36 0.61 -15.87
C GLU A 215 30.41 1.41 -16.74
N GLU A 216 29.25 0.86 -17.09
CA GLU A 216 28.23 1.48 -17.91
C GLU A 216 27.39 2.50 -17.11
N GLY A 217 27.47 2.52 -15.79
CA GLY A 217 26.83 3.51 -14.92
C GLY A 217 25.33 3.27 -14.68
N TYR A 218 24.87 2.03 -14.78
CA TYR A 218 23.46 1.69 -14.49
C TYR A 218 23.31 0.33 -13.78
N GLY A 219 22.12 0.06 -13.29
CA GLY A 219 21.76 -1.26 -12.79
C GLY A 219 20.29 -1.57 -13.04
N GLU A 220 19.90 -2.85 -12.95
CA GLU A 220 18.58 -3.35 -13.25
C GLU A 220 17.93 -3.98 -12.01
N ILE A 221 16.67 -3.65 -11.76
CA ILE A 221 15.88 -4.27 -10.69
C ILE A 221 15.05 -5.39 -11.30
N LYS A 222 15.49 -6.63 -11.11
CA LYS A 222 14.84 -7.84 -11.64
C LYS A 222 14.06 -8.60 -10.56
N THR A 223 14.45 -8.44 -9.30
CA THR A 223 13.85 -9.14 -8.17
C THR A 223 13.65 -8.22 -6.99
N VAL A 224 12.67 -8.54 -6.15
CA VAL A 224 12.44 -7.89 -4.85
C VAL A 224 12.36 -8.94 -3.76
N VAL A 225 12.80 -8.58 -2.56
CA VAL A 225 12.70 -9.43 -1.38
C VAL A 225 11.70 -8.86 -0.42
N VAL A 226 10.68 -9.65 -0.07
CA VAL A 226 9.62 -9.27 0.87
C VAL A 226 9.53 -10.27 2.03
N TYR A 227 8.99 -9.80 3.15
CA TYR A 227 8.81 -10.59 4.37
C TYR A 227 7.35 -10.48 4.83
N PRO A 228 6.44 -11.32 4.30
CA PRO A 228 5.00 -11.19 4.54
C PRO A 228 4.60 -11.18 6.01
N ASP A 229 5.22 -12.05 6.79
CA ASP A 229 4.94 -12.28 8.22
C ASP A 229 6.13 -11.93 9.14
N ASN A 230 7.11 -11.18 8.63
CA ASN A 230 8.36 -10.83 9.31
C ASN A 230 9.28 -12.02 9.66
N SER A 231 9.01 -13.22 9.17
CA SER A 231 9.82 -14.42 9.40
C SER A 231 10.26 -15.07 8.08
N HIS A 232 9.35 -15.23 7.14
CA HIS A 232 9.65 -15.89 5.87
C HIS A 232 10.17 -14.89 4.84
N THR A 233 11.25 -15.28 4.16
CA THR A 233 11.82 -14.54 3.04
C THR A 233 11.17 -15.01 1.74
N VAL A 234 10.55 -14.11 1.00
CA VAL A 234 9.96 -14.40 -0.30
C VAL A 234 10.66 -13.56 -1.35
N ILE A 235 11.31 -14.24 -2.30
CA ILE A 235 11.90 -13.62 -3.47
C ILE A 235 10.82 -13.56 -4.56
N LYS A 236 10.54 -12.36 -5.06
CA LYS A 236 9.57 -12.17 -6.15
C LYS A 236 10.30 -11.61 -7.35
N PRO A 237 10.14 -12.22 -8.54
CA PRO A 237 10.55 -11.56 -9.77
C PRO A 237 9.72 -10.29 -9.94
N MET A 238 10.33 -9.25 -10.48
CA MET A 238 9.56 -8.09 -10.93
C MET A 238 8.65 -8.53 -12.07
N PRO A 239 7.36 -8.14 -12.07
CA PRO A 239 6.47 -8.45 -13.18
C PRO A 239 7.08 -7.96 -14.49
N LYS A 240 6.94 -8.73 -15.58
CA LYS A 240 7.47 -8.40 -16.91
C LYS A 240 6.68 -7.29 -17.62
N THR A 241 5.99 -6.42 -16.89
CA THR A 241 5.33 -5.26 -17.48
C THR A 241 6.34 -4.15 -17.74
N GLN A 242 6.13 -3.36 -18.77
CA GLN A 242 7.00 -2.28 -19.22
C GLN A 242 7.38 -1.27 -18.11
N TYR A 243 6.58 -1.19 -17.04
CA TYR A 243 6.79 -0.29 -15.90
C TYR A 243 7.42 -0.96 -14.66
N SER A 244 7.62 -2.28 -14.68
CA SER A 244 8.04 -3.03 -13.49
C SER A 244 9.53 -3.32 -13.46
N GLN A 245 10.12 -3.64 -14.62
CA GLN A 245 11.57 -3.73 -14.76
C GLN A 245 12.10 -2.33 -14.99
N ARG A 246 12.78 -1.79 -13.99
CA ARG A 246 13.38 -0.47 -14.11
C ARG A 246 14.88 -0.52 -14.02
N THR A 247 15.51 0.31 -14.81
CA THR A 247 16.91 0.65 -14.70
C THR A 247 17.07 1.78 -13.68
N PHE A 248 18.10 1.73 -12.85
CA PHE A 248 18.52 2.84 -12.02
C PHE A 248 19.91 3.32 -12.46
N LEU A 249 20.15 4.62 -12.31
CA LEU A 249 21.44 5.22 -12.65
C LEU A 249 22.41 5.11 -11.48
N ILE A 250 23.70 4.94 -11.81
CA ILE A 250 24.78 4.87 -10.84
C ILE A 250 25.67 6.12 -11.03
N PRO A 251 25.37 7.23 -10.34
CA PRO A 251 26.22 8.42 -10.41
C PRO A 251 27.62 8.15 -9.83
N MET A 252 28.60 8.94 -10.23
CA MET A 252 30.02 8.73 -9.86
C MET A 252 30.23 8.51 -8.35
N PRO A 253 29.62 9.28 -7.44
CA PRO A 253 29.78 9.03 -5.99
C PRO A 253 29.26 7.64 -5.56
N LEU A 254 28.16 7.16 -6.15
CA LEU A 254 27.66 5.82 -5.88
C LEU A 254 28.60 4.76 -6.46
N LYS A 255 29.12 4.94 -7.69
CA LYS A 255 30.12 4.05 -8.30
C LYS A 255 31.32 3.88 -7.36
N MET A 256 31.86 4.96 -6.83
CA MET A 256 32.99 4.92 -5.88
C MET A 256 32.67 4.17 -4.58
N LEU A 257 31.42 4.26 -4.09
CA LEU A 257 30.99 3.57 -2.88
C LEU A 257 30.76 2.08 -3.10
N LEU A 258 30.34 1.66 -4.30
CA LEU A 258 30.08 0.26 -4.63
C LEU A 258 31.34 -0.49 -5.06
N ALA A 259 32.25 0.18 -5.78
CA ALA A 259 33.44 -0.43 -6.41
C ALA A 259 34.28 -1.34 -5.48
N PRO A 260 34.53 -1.01 -4.20
CA PRO A 260 35.31 -1.86 -3.32
C PRO A 260 34.66 -3.21 -2.97
N PHE A 261 33.35 -3.37 -3.26
CA PHE A 261 32.55 -4.50 -2.80
C PHE A 261 31.98 -5.34 -3.94
N VAL A 262 32.28 -4.99 -5.19
CA VAL A 262 31.79 -5.70 -6.38
C VAL A 262 32.16 -7.17 -6.36
N ARG A 263 31.21 -8.00 -6.78
CA ARG A 263 31.33 -9.45 -6.95
C ARG A 263 30.74 -9.86 -8.29
N GLU A 264 31.10 -11.03 -8.78
CA GLU A 264 30.56 -11.55 -10.03
C GLU A 264 29.07 -11.83 -9.93
N ASP A 265 28.60 -12.34 -8.75
CA ASP A 265 27.22 -12.72 -8.51
C ASP A 265 26.81 -12.52 -7.05
N GLY A 266 25.60 -12.99 -6.72
CA GLY A 266 25.03 -12.95 -5.39
C GLY A 266 24.34 -11.63 -5.04
N TYR A 267 23.71 -11.58 -3.86
CA TYR A 267 22.99 -10.40 -3.39
C TYR A 267 23.93 -9.29 -2.91
N VAL A 268 23.62 -8.05 -3.29
CA VAL A 268 24.37 -6.86 -2.81
C VAL A 268 24.24 -6.76 -1.29
N ILE A 269 23.01 -6.94 -0.77
CA ILE A 269 22.77 -7.06 0.68
C ILE A 269 22.55 -8.54 1.01
N ARG A 270 23.67 -9.25 1.09
CA ARG A 270 23.67 -10.71 1.31
C ARG A 270 23.19 -11.13 2.70
N GLY A 271 22.66 -12.34 2.76
CA GLY A 271 22.36 -13.07 3.99
C GLY A 271 23.62 -13.67 4.65
N GLU A 272 23.46 -14.85 5.21
CA GLU A 272 24.57 -15.63 5.76
C GLU A 272 25.45 -16.18 4.63
N ASN A 273 24.83 -16.64 3.54
CA ASN A 273 25.49 -17.09 2.32
C ASN A 273 25.37 -16.01 1.24
N ALA A 274 26.35 -15.96 0.32
CA ALA A 274 26.38 -14.99 -0.78
C ALA A 274 25.14 -15.10 -1.68
N ASP A 275 24.67 -16.32 -1.93
CA ASP A 275 23.55 -16.66 -2.83
C ASP A 275 22.17 -16.49 -2.17
N SER A 276 22.12 -16.15 -0.89
CA SER A 276 20.86 -15.92 -0.19
C SER A 276 20.65 -14.44 0.11
N PRO A 277 19.42 -13.93 -0.04
CA PRO A 277 19.12 -12.57 0.42
C PRO A 277 19.18 -12.48 1.94
N ALA A 278 19.39 -11.29 2.46
CA ALA A 278 19.35 -11.05 3.89
C ALA A 278 18.01 -11.52 4.49
N SER A 279 18.06 -12.25 5.61
CA SER A 279 16.87 -12.59 6.39
C SER A 279 16.19 -11.32 6.93
N PHE A 280 14.91 -11.43 7.35
CA PHE A 280 14.20 -10.29 7.95
C PHE A 280 14.98 -9.66 9.10
N SER A 281 15.52 -10.48 10.01
CA SER A 281 16.31 -10.00 11.16
C SER A 281 17.61 -9.31 10.75
N THR A 282 18.30 -9.86 9.75
CA THR A 282 19.54 -9.28 9.22
C THR A 282 19.25 -7.95 8.51
N ALA A 283 18.23 -7.89 7.64
CA ALA A 283 17.83 -6.66 6.96
C ALA A 283 17.42 -5.58 7.97
N GLN A 284 16.59 -5.93 8.96
CA GLN A 284 16.19 -5.02 10.04
C GLN A 284 17.38 -4.48 10.84
N ARG A 285 18.31 -5.37 11.19
CA ARG A 285 19.54 -4.99 11.92
C ARG A 285 20.42 -4.07 11.10
N THR A 286 20.60 -4.35 9.82
CA THR A 286 21.43 -3.56 8.90
C THR A 286 20.96 -2.10 8.87
N TYR A 287 19.70 -1.85 8.49
CA TYR A 287 19.25 -0.47 8.34
C TYR A 287 19.10 0.24 9.71
N ARG A 288 18.65 -0.46 10.78
CA ARG A 288 18.53 0.16 12.11
C ARG A 288 19.88 0.61 12.66
N LYS A 289 20.92 -0.20 12.50
CA LYS A 289 22.28 0.18 12.91
C LYS A 289 22.79 1.33 12.08
N ALA A 290 22.65 1.28 10.74
CA ALA A 290 23.05 2.38 9.87
C ALA A 290 22.37 3.69 10.26
N PHE A 291 21.04 3.67 10.45
CA PHE A 291 20.27 4.84 10.88
C PHE A 291 20.70 5.35 12.25
N LYS A 292 21.00 4.45 13.20
CA LYS A 292 21.50 4.84 14.52
C LYS A 292 22.85 5.51 14.41
N THR A 293 23.80 4.92 13.69
CA THR A 293 25.16 5.47 13.50
C THR A 293 25.13 6.85 12.83
N LEU A 294 24.21 7.04 11.88
CA LEU A 294 24.06 8.30 11.14
C LEU A 294 23.16 9.34 11.85
N GLY A 295 22.65 9.05 13.05
CA GLY A 295 21.78 9.95 13.81
C GLY A 295 20.40 10.16 13.21
N LEU A 296 19.87 9.18 12.45
CA LEU A 296 18.60 9.24 11.74
C LEU A 296 17.44 8.57 12.48
N THR A 297 17.71 7.81 13.56
CA THR A 297 16.71 7.04 14.29
C THR A 297 15.60 7.94 14.84
N GLY A 298 14.35 7.58 14.54
CA GLY A 298 13.17 8.32 15.00
C GLY A 298 12.87 9.61 14.24
N LYS A 299 13.77 10.03 13.34
CA LYS A 299 13.60 11.24 12.51
C LYS A 299 13.10 10.91 11.12
N TYR A 300 13.69 9.90 10.50
CA TYR A 300 13.46 9.52 9.10
C TYR A 300 13.35 8.01 8.94
N ASN A 301 12.71 7.59 7.86
CA ASN A 301 12.58 6.19 7.46
C ASN A 301 12.98 5.99 5.98
N ASN A 302 12.98 4.75 5.51
CA ASN A 302 13.39 4.44 4.13
C ASN A 302 12.58 5.18 3.07
N HIS A 303 11.28 5.40 3.33
CA HIS A 303 10.42 6.05 2.34
C HIS A 303 10.65 7.57 2.27
N ASP A 304 11.10 8.18 3.35
CA ASP A 304 11.47 9.60 3.37
C ASP A 304 12.68 9.86 2.45
N TRP A 305 13.65 8.94 2.41
CA TRP A 305 14.77 9.01 1.46
C TRP A 305 14.32 8.90 0.01
N ARG A 306 13.38 8.03 -0.27
CA ARG A 306 12.79 7.93 -1.60
C ARG A 306 12.03 9.21 -1.99
N THR A 307 11.28 9.79 -1.05
CA THR A 307 10.63 11.10 -1.23
C THR A 307 11.67 12.18 -1.49
N THR A 308 12.76 12.20 -0.73
CA THR A 308 13.89 13.14 -0.90
C THR A 308 14.50 13.04 -2.29
N PHE A 309 14.83 11.81 -2.73
CA PHE A 309 15.41 11.59 -4.05
C PHE A 309 14.49 12.10 -5.18
N GLY A 310 13.18 11.77 -5.12
CA GLY A 310 12.21 12.28 -6.09
C GLY A 310 12.07 13.80 -6.06
N THR A 311 12.12 14.42 -4.87
CA THR A 311 12.09 15.88 -4.72
C THR A 311 13.32 16.53 -5.34
N GLN A 312 14.53 16.02 -5.05
CA GLN A 312 15.78 16.52 -5.63
C GLN A 312 15.81 16.43 -7.17
N LEU A 313 15.30 15.33 -7.75
CA LEU A 313 15.16 15.19 -9.21
C LEU A 313 14.20 16.24 -9.80
N LYS A 314 13.09 16.52 -9.13
CA LYS A 314 12.15 17.56 -9.54
C LYS A 314 12.75 18.97 -9.45
N GLU A 315 13.46 19.25 -8.37
CA GLU A 315 14.14 20.54 -8.15
C GLU A 315 15.30 20.78 -9.12
N SER A 316 15.93 19.70 -9.63
CA SER A 316 16.92 19.78 -10.72
C SER A 316 16.31 20.06 -12.09
N GLY A 317 14.99 20.24 -12.21
CA GLY A 317 14.28 20.56 -13.45
C GLY A 317 13.80 19.35 -14.25
N MET A 318 13.94 18.11 -13.75
CA MET A 318 13.46 16.93 -14.47
C MET A 318 11.93 16.92 -14.57
N SER A 319 11.41 16.45 -15.71
CA SER A 319 9.97 16.29 -15.91
C SER A 319 9.37 15.27 -14.94
N SER A 320 8.08 15.42 -14.58
CA SER A 320 7.39 14.44 -13.72
C SER A 320 7.39 13.03 -14.33
N ALA A 321 7.33 12.92 -15.65
CA ALA A 321 7.42 11.65 -16.35
C ALA A 321 8.79 10.98 -16.15
N THR A 322 9.89 11.72 -16.39
CA THR A 322 11.25 11.22 -16.19
C THR A 322 11.48 10.78 -14.73
N VAL A 323 11.00 11.58 -13.76
CA VAL A 323 11.12 11.22 -12.35
C VAL A 323 10.31 9.97 -12.02
N ALA A 324 9.08 9.84 -12.56
CA ALA A 324 8.26 8.65 -12.38
C ALA A 324 8.95 7.39 -12.93
N ASP A 325 9.54 7.48 -14.12
CA ASP A 325 10.29 6.37 -14.74
C ASP A 325 11.49 5.97 -13.88
N LEU A 326 12.34 6.93 -13.49
CA LEU A 326 13.52 6.66 -12.63
C LEU A 326 13.13 6.07 -11.27
N MET A 327 11.99 6.45 -10.73
CA MET A 327 11.48 5.94 -9.47
C MET A 327 10.64 4.65 -9.61
N GLY A 328 10.29 4.24 -10.84
CA GLY A 328 9.39 3.11 -11.09
C GLY A 328 8.00 3.36 -10.51
N HIS A 329 7.41 4.52 -10.80
CA HIS A 329 6.02 4.84 -10.51
C HIS A 329 5.18 4.57 -11.77
N ALA A 330 4.03 3.93 -11.59
CA ALA A 330 3.14 3.61 -12.69
C ALA A 330 2.47 4.86 -13.32
N ASP A 331 2.41 5.96 -12.56
CA ASP A 331 1.89 7.24 -13.05
C ASP A 331 2.59 8.44 -12.38
N THR A 332 2.44 9.61 -12.98
CA THR A 332 3.05 10.87 -12.51
C THR A 332 2.36 11.47 -11.29
N ARG A 333 1.13 11.04 -10.97
CA ARG A 333 0.32 11.63 -9.88
C ARG A 333 1.00 11.54 -8.52
N MET A 334 1.75 10.46 -8.27
CA MET A 334 2.54 10.34 -7.03
C MET A 334 3.64 11.39 -6.96
N VAL A 335 4.36 11.61 -8.06
CA VAL A 335 5.42 12.63 -8.16
C VAL A 335 4.82 14.02 -7.97
N GLU A 336 3.73 14.31 -8.67
CA GLU A 336 3.02 15.59 -8.59
C GLU A 336 2.46 15.88 -7.18
N THR A 337 1.91 14.84 -6.52
CA THR A 337 1.39 14.96 -5.14
C THR A 337 2.51 15.27 -4.14
N ILE A 338 3.67 14.63 -4.27
CA ILE A 338 4.83 14.89 -3.43
C ILE A 338 5.34 16.32 -3.67
N TYR A 339 5.52 16.70 -4.94
CA TYR A 339 6.01 18.03 -5.32
C TYR A 339 5.04 19.16 -4.96
N ALA A 340 3.73 18.96 -5.12
CA ALA A 340 2.73 19.96 -4.74
C ALA A 340 2.77 20.30 -3.24
N ARG A 341 3.21 19.36 -2.39
CA ARG A 341 3.37 19.58 -0.93
C ARG A 341 4.64 20.33 -0.57
N THR A 342 5.72 20.18 -1.36
CA THR A 342 7.00 20.91 -1.18
C THR A 342 6.99 22.27 -1.89
N ARG A 343 5.92 22.60 -2.60
CA ARG A 343 5.80 23.77 -3.49
C ARG A 343 6.04 25.13 -2.81
N HIS A 344 5.85 25.23 -1.48
CA HIS A 344 6.03 26.51 -0.80
C HIS A 344 7.53 26.91 -0.70
N GLU A 345 8.41 25.95 -0.41
CA GLU A 345 9.86 26.16 -0.44
C GLU A 345 10.39 26.29 -1.88
N GLY A 346 9.81 25.54 -2.81
CA GLY A 346 10.13 25.61 -4.23
C GLY A 346 9.74 26.94 -4.90
N VAL A 347 8.67 27.59 -4.43
CA VAL A 347 8.27 28.92 -4.93
C VAL A 347 9.30 29.99 -4.55
N MET A 348 9.89 29.91 -3.37
CA MET A 348 10.94 30.85 -2.94
C MET A 348 12.23 30.68 -3.77
N LYS A 349 12.62 29.44 -4.09
CA LYS A 349 13.75 29.19 -5.02
C LYS A 349 13.47 29.67 -6.46
N GLN A 350 12.22 29.61 -6.90
CA GLN A 350 11.82 30.15 -8.20
C GLN A 350 11.85 31.68 -8.22
N GLN A 351 11.58 32.34 -7.08
CA GLN A 351 11.73 33.79 -6.93
C GLN A 351 13.18 34.20 -7.18
N GLU A 352 14.17 33.54 -6.55
CA GLU A 352 15.59 33.82 -6.79
C GLU A 352 16.00 33.59 -8.27
N THR A 353 15.40 32.59 -8.94
CA THR A 353 15.66 32.33 -10.35
C THR A 353 15.04 33.42 -11.24
N LEU A 354 13.82 33.87 -10.92
CA LEU A 354 13.16 34.97 -11.59
C LEU A 354 13.91 36.29 -11.37
N ASP A 355 14.39 36.55 -10.19
CA ASP A 355 15.19 37.73 -9.86
C ASP A 355 16.51 37.75 -10.67
N LYS A 356 17.21 36.60 -10.73
CA LYS A 356 18.42 36.44 -11.58
C LYS A 356 18.14 36.60 -13.07
N MET A 357 17.01 36.11 -13.56
CA MET A 357 16.61 36.29 -14.98
C MET A 357 16.30 37.74 -15.29
N ASN A 358 15.97 38.58 -14.34
CA ASN A 358 15.58 39.96 -14.51
C ASN A 358 16.65 40.96 -14.01
N GLU A 359 17.79 40.51 -13.52
CA GLU A 359 18.90 41.34 -13.02
C GLU A 359 19.52 42.31 -14.04
N GLY A 360 19.07 42.30 -15.30
CA GLY A 360 19.52 43.20 -16.36
C GLY A 360 18.48 44.25 -16.79
N TYR A 361 17.31 44.28 -16.14
CA TYR A 361 16.19 45.12 -16.57
C TYR A 361 15.77 46.20 -15.56
N ILE A 362 16.51 46.40 -14.48
CA ILE A 362 16.29 47.44 -13.47
C ILE A 362 17.47 48.43 -13.49
#